data_fafafc7a693f9a98ffb7e3db45496ee6
#
_entry.id   fafafc7a693f9a98ffb7e3db45496ee6
#
_cell.length_a   1.000
_cell.length_b   1.000
_cell.length_c   1.000
_cell.angle_alpha   90.00
_cell.angle_beta   90.00
_cell.angle_gamma   90.00
#
_symmetry.space_group_name_H-M   'P 1'
#
loop_
_entity.id
_entity.type
_entity.pdbx_description
1 polymer ?
#
loop_
_entity_poly.entity_id
_entity_poly.type
_entity_poly.pdbx_seq_one_letter_code
_entity_poly.pdbx_strand_id
1 'polypeptide(L)'
;MTPSALDRFPLPLRLLAYRSFHRFGAPRLLPANLTLSVTYTCPSRCATCDIWQKKVPDFTLDEYRKTFESMRGVPVWVTVSGGDQFVRSDLPELFALIREILRPKIVNLPMNGLLTKQIEKQLPGIVEATRGSKLIVNVSLDEIGERHDAIRGARGNWEKALGTIRLARELQKTNPHLTIGIHTVISRHNVERFPEIQRELRALRPDSYITEVAEERVELGTVGKRITPTAEQYAGAVKDLVSAARNRRSRHPMGRLVESFRLEYYDLCREILERGEQVIPCYAGWASAQISPDGHVWGCCVRAESVGNLRENGYDMAKVWFSPEADRFRKSVAARECACPLANASYTNMLLSPRSLTRVARNYLW
;
A
#
# COMPACT_ATOMS: atom_id res chain seq x y z
N MET A 1 21.76 8.90 13.14
CA MET A 1 21.48 8.13 14.39
C MET A 1 21.16 6.70 13.99
N THR A 2 21.71 5.71 14.70
CA THR A 2 21.34 4.30 14.47
C THR A 2 19.92 4.02 14.99
N PRO A 3 19.15 3.09 14.36
CA PRO A 3 17.85 2.67 14.88
C PRO A 3 17.94 2.28 16.36
N SER A 4 16.95 2.69 17.16
CA SER A 4 16.91 2.36 18.57
C SER A 4 16.74 0.84 18.77
N ALA A 5 17.10 0.31 19.95
CA ALA A 5 16.85 -1.10 20.27
C ALA A 5 15.36 -1.45 20.15
N LEU A 6 14.47 -0.51 20.48
CA LEU A 6 13.01 -0.67 20.40
C LEU A 6 12.52 -0.87 18.95
N ASP A 7 13.17 -0.25 17.95
CA ASP A 7 12.83 -0.44 16.54
C ASP A 7 13.05 -1.87 16.04
N ARG A 8 13.82 -2.67 16.78
CA ARG A 8 14.16 -4.07 16.46
C ARG A 8 13.37 -5.10 17.29
N PHE A 9 12.51 -4.64 18.20
CA PHE A 9 11.68 -5.55 19.00
C PHE A 9 10.66 -6.29 18.13
N PRO A 10 10.18 -7.48 18.58
CA PRO A 10 9.09 -8.18 17.94
C PRO A 10 7.87 -7.28 17.73
N LEU A 11 7.16 -7.45 16.61
CA LEU A 11 6.05 -6.58 16.23
C LEU A 11 5.02 -6.34 17.36
N PRO A 12 4.58 -7.33 18.15
CA PRO A 12 3.61 -7.09 19.23
C PRO A 12 4.07 -6.03 20.24
N LEU A 13 5.35 -6.07 20.63
CA LEU A 13 5.91 -5.06 21.55
C LEU A 13 6.02 -3.69 20.89
N ARG A 14 6.37 -3.66 19.60
CA ARG A 14 6.39 -2.41 18.82
C ARG A 14 5.01 -1.79 18.69
N LEU A 15 3.93 -2.59 18.58
CA LEU A 15 2.56 -2.06 18.55
C LEU A 15 2.22 -1.27 19.81
N LEU A 16 2.62 -1.76 20.99
CA LEU A 16 2.45 -1.03 22.25
C LEU A 16 3.28 0.25 22.27
N ALA A 17 4.52 0.20 21.79
CA ALA A 17 5.40 1.36 21.73
C ALA A 17 4.88 2.42 20.73
N TYR A 18 4.31 2.04 19.57
CA TYR A 18 3.66 3.00 18.66
C TYR A 18 2.41 3.63 19.28
N ARG A 19 1.61 2.89 20.05
CA ARG A 19 0.48 3.48 20.81
C ARG A 19 0.95 4.51 21.82
N SER A 20 2.03 4.21 22.55
CA SER A 20 2.66 5.13 23.50
C SER A 20 3.22 6.36 22.78
N PHE A 21 3.92 6.16 21.64
CA PHE A 21 4.44 7.26 20.82
C PHE A 21 3.32 8.18 20.32
N HIS A 22 2.20 7.62 19.85
CA HIS A 22 1.04 8.39 19.41
C HIS A 22 0.39 9.17 20.56
N ARG A 23 0.28 8.56 21.76
CA ARG A 23 -0.44 9.13 22.89
C ARG A 23 0.39 10.14 23.69
N PHE A 24 1.67 9.83 23.86
CA PHE A 24 2.56 10.54 24.81
C PHE A 24 3.80 11.14 24.14
N GLY A 25 3.99 10.96 22.84
CA GLY A 25 5.18 11.43 22.10
C GLY A 25 6.44 10.60 22.35
N ALA A 26 6.36 9.50 23.14
CA ALA A 26 7.50 8.63 23.49
C ALA A 26 7.05 7.17 23.66
N PRO A 27 7.93 6.17 23.42
CA PRO A 27 9.26 6.34 22.81
C PRO A 27 9.16 6.71 21.33
N ARG A 28 10.10 7.48 20.81
CA ARG A 28 10.14 7.82 19.38
C ARG A 28 10.64 6.60 18.57
N LEU A 29 9.86 6.20 17.56
CA LEU A 29 10.12 5.04 16.72
C LEU A 29 10.14 5.41 15.24
N LEU A 30 11.02 4.76 14.47
CA LEU A 30 11.00 4.79 13.01
C LEU A 30 9.82 3.99 12.44
N PRO A 31 9.34 4.27 11.22
CA PRO A 31 8.13 3.64 10.68
C PRO A 31 8.31 2.14 10.41
N ALA A 32 7.35 1.32 10.84
CA ALA A 32 7.32 -0.10 10.55
C ALA A 32 6.76 -0.42 9.16
N ASN A 33 5.93 0.47 8.61
CA ASN A 33 5.35 0.38 7.28
C ASN A 33 5.92 1.49 6.41
N LEU A 34 6.62 1.13 5.34
CA LEU A 34 7.30 2.06 4.44
C LEU A 34 6.77 1.88 3.02
N THR A 35 6.30 2.97 2.42
CA THR A 35 6.00 3.03 0.99
C THR A 35 7.11 3.80 0.28
N LEU A 36 7.63 3.23 -0.80
CA LEU A 36 8.62 3.84 -1.68
C LEU A 36 7.93 4.16 -3.01
N SER A 37 7.72 5.44 -3.32
CA SER A 37 7.38 5.88 -4.67
C SER A 37 8.68 6.03 -5.42
N VAL A 38 9.02 5.02 -6.25
CA VAL A 38 10.38 4.92 -6.83
C VAL A 38 10.54 5.72 -8.13
N THR A 39 9.44 6.12 -8.74
CA THR A 39 9.37 7.01 -9.90
C THR A 39 7.96 7.54 -10.06
N TYR A 40 7.79 8.70 -10.73
CA TYR A 40 6.47 9.18 -11.17
C TYR A 40 6.22 8.93 -12.66
N THR A 41 7.22 8.47 -13.39
CA THR A 41 7.04 8.08 -14.80
C THR A 41 6.05 6.91 -14.89
N CYS A 42 5.02 7.08 -15.71
CA CYS A 42 4.00 6.06 -15.95
C CYS A 42 3.47 6.16 -17.37
N PRO A 43 3.38 5.05 -18.11
CA PRO A 43 2.77 5.06 -19.46
C PRO A 43 1.23 5.06 -19.42
N SER A 44 0.61 4.73 -18.29
CA SER A 44 -0.86 4.74 -18.12
C SER A 44 -1.39 6.15 -17.88
N ARG A 45 -2.66 6.39 -18.25
CA ARG A 45 -3.39 7.65 -18.07
C ARG A 45 -4.71 7.37 -17.35
N CYS A 46 -4.60 6.77 -16.16
CA CYS A 46 -5.76 6.29 -15.40
C CYS A 46 -6.72 7.43 -15.04
N ALA A 47 -8.03 7.19 -15.14
CA ALA A 47 -9.07 8.14 -14.74
C ALA A 47 -8.98 8.55 -13.26
N THR A 48 -8.29 7.75 -12.44
CA THR A 48 -8.13 7.94 -11.00
C THR A 48 -6.71 8.38 -10.60
N CYS A 49 -5.84 8.79 -11.55
CA CYS A 49 -4.45 9.08 -11.24
C CYS A 49 -3.79 9.97 -12.30
N ASP A 50 -3.18 11.08 -11.87
CA ASP A 50 -2.41 12.00 -12.70
C ASP A 50 -0.92 12.04 -12.35
N ILE A 51 -0.43 11.03 -11.65
CA ILE A 51 0.97 10.98 -11.16
C ILE A 51 1.98 11.16 -12.31
N TRP A 52 1.64 10.69 -13.50
CA TRP A 52 2.44 10.77 -14.73
C TRP A 52 2.75 12.20 -15.20
N GLN A 53 2.01 13.20 -14.71
CA GLN A 53 2.25 14.61 -15.00
C GLN A 53 3.41 15.18 -14.18
N LYS A 54 3.76 14.54 -13.06
CA LYS A 54 4.85 14.96 -12.20
C LYS A 54 6.18 14.52 -12.79
N LYS A 55 7.15 15.44 -12.79
CA LYS A 55 8.52 15.18 -13.24
C LYS A 55 9.48 15.61 -12.14
N VAL A 56 10.13 14.65 -11.55
CA VAL A 56 11.13 14.84 -10.49
C VAL A 56 12.31 13.92 -10.75
N PRO A 57 13.52 14.24 -10.25
CA PRO A 57 14.67 13.35 -10.37
C PRO A 57 14.52 12.16 -9.42
N ASP A 58 14.48 10.94 -9.96
CA ASP A 58 14.39 9.73 -9.17
C ASP A 58 15.63 9.50 -8.29
N PHE A 59 15.47 8.91 -7.12
CA PHE A 59 16.58 8.40 -6.31
C PHE A 59 17.37 7.34 -7.07
N THR A 60 18.69 7.46 -6.98
CA THR A 60 19.65 6.45 -7.43
C THR A 60 19.72 5.27 -6.42
N LEU A 61 20.30 4.15 -6.85
CA LEU A 61 20.53 3.02 -5.94
C LEU A 61 21.45 3.41 -4.75
N ASP A 62 22.44 4.28 -4.97
CA ASP A 62 23.32 4.75 -3.91
C ASP A 62 22.57 5.60 -2.86
N GLU A 63 21.67 6.47 -3.30
CA GLU A 63 20.80 7.25 -2.40
C GLU A 63 19.86 6.35 -1.60
N TYR A 64 19.26 5.31 -2.23
CA TYR A 64 18.49 4.29 -1.52
C TYR A 64 19.33 3.53 -0.51
N ARG A 65 20.55 3.11 -0.88
CA ARG A 65 21.46 2.41 0.04
C ARG A 65 21.73 3.24 1.28
N LYS A 66 22.13 4.51 1.12
CA LYS A 66 22.38 5.43 2.23
C LYS A 66 21.16 5.61 3.13
N THR A 67 19.99 5.81 2.51
CA THR A 67 18.71 5.95 3.23
C THR A 67 18.36 4.68 4.02
N PHE A 68 18.47 3.50 3.39
CA PHE A 68 18.13 2.24 4.03
C PHE A 68 19.06 1.89 5.19
N GLU A 69 20.36 2.25 5.09
CA GLU A 69 21.30 2.08 6.19
C GLU A 69 20.86 2.84 7.45
N SER A 70 20.25 4.01 7.30
CA SER A 70 19.77 4.80 8.44
C SER A 70 18.58 4.17 9.18
N MET A 71 17.89 3.19 8.56
CA MET A 71 16.75 2.47 9.12
C MET A 71 16.90 0.94 9.01
N ARG A 72 18.13 0.44 9.00
CA ARG A 72 18.48 -0.97 8.84
C ARG A 72 17.67 -1.90 9.73
N GLY A 73 16.90 -2.82 9.12
CA GLY A 73 16.12 -3.84 9.82
C GLY A 73 14.86 -3.32 10.54
N VAL A 74 14.45 -2.06 10.31
CA VAL A 74 13.29 -1.46 11.00
C VAL A 74 11.97 -1.73 10.30
N PRO A 75 11.78 -1.47 8.97
CA PRO A 75 10.51 -1.70 8.32
C PRO A 75 10.15 -3.19 8.29
N VAL A 76 8.92 -3.50 8.70
CA VAL A 76 8.34 -4.85 8.63
C VAL A 76 7.65 -5.08 7.30
N TRP A 77 7.05 -4.03 6.77
CA TRP A 77 6.34 -3.99 5.50
C TRP A 77 6.93 -2.90 4.61
N VAL A 78 7.32 -3.26 3.39
CA VAL A 78 7.77 -2.31 2.37
C VAL A 78 6.89 -2.46 1.13
N THR A 79 6.30 -1.36 0.67
CA THR A 79 5.59 -1.28 -0.60
C THR A 79 6.44 -0.51 -1.59
N VAL A 80 6.75 -1.10 -2.74
CA VAL A 80 7.44 -0.42 -3.84
C VAL A 80 6.39 0.01 -4.86
N SER A 81 6.15 1.31 -4.96
CA SER A 81 5.06 1.93 -5.71
C SER A 81 5.55 3.13 -6.53
N GLY A 82 4.64 4.03 -6.89
CA GLY A 82 4.89 5.25 -7.66
C GLY A 82 4.05 5.30 -8.94
N GLY A 83 4.67 5.67 -10.06
CA GLY A 83 4.08 5.54 -11.39
C GLY A 83 4.05 4.08 -11.85
N ASP A 84 4.87 3.74 -12.85
CA ASP A 84 5.12 2.33 -13.21
C ASP A 84 6.58 2.01 -12.88
N GLN A 85 6.79 1.19 -11.86
CA GLN A 85 8.11 0.86 -11.35
C GLN A 85 9.02 0.20 -12.41
N PHE A 86 8.41 -0.55 -13.34
CA PHE A 86 9.14 -1.27 -14.39
C PHE A 86 9.74 -0.38 -15.47
N VAL A 87 9.55 0.95 -15.43
CA VAL A 87 10.32 1.89 -16.25
C VAL A 87 11.78 2.02 -15.75
N ARG A 88 12.04 1.70 -14.49
CA ARG A 88 13.40 1.63 -13.92
C ARG A 88 14.09 0.35 -14.38
N SER A 89 15.30 0.49 -14.91
CA SER A 89 16.09 -0.68 -15.32
C SER A 89 16.79 -1.39 -14.17
N ASP A 90 16.97 -0.69 -13.03
CA ASP A 90 17.66 -1.11 -11.82
C ASP A 90 16.71 -1.63 -10.71
N LEU A 91 15.47 -1.98 -11.10
CA LEU A 91 14.46 -2.39 -10.12
C LEU A 91 14.83 -3.69 -9.38
N PRO A 92 15.37 -4.74 -10.01
CA PRO A 92 15.82 -5.94 -9.29
C PRO A 92 16.90 -5.65 -8.24
N GLU A 93 17.86 -4.75 -8.55
CA GLU A 93 18.92 -4.32 -7.65
C GLU A 93 18.34 -3.54 -6.47
N LEU A 94 17.32 -2.72 -6.69
CA LEU A 94 16.61 -2.03 -5.60
C LEU A 94 15.94 -3.02 -4.65
N PHE A 95 15.31 -4.09 -5.18
CA PHE A 95 14.72 -5.13 -4.34
C PHE A 95 15.79 -5.92 -3.57
N ALA A 96 16.96 -6.13 -4.17
CA ALA A 96 18.11 -6.72 -3.48
C ALA A 96 18.57 -5.85 -2.30
N LEU A 97 18.67 -4.51 -2.48
CA LEU A 97 18.98 -3.57 -1.40
C LEU A 97 17.94 -3.59 -0.28
N ILE A 98 16.64 -3.59 -0.64
CA ILE A 98 15.55 -3.70 0.33
C ILE A 98 15.73 -4.98 1.18
N ARG A 99 16.02 -6.10 0.55
CA ARG A 99 16.18 -7.39 1.25
C ARG A 99 17.47 -7.44 2.07
N GLU A 100 18.56 -6.95 1.55
CA GLU A 100 19.89 -6.91 2.22
C GLU A 100 19.85 -6.06 3.48
N ILE A 101 19.32 -4.83 3.36
CA ILE A 101 19.47 -3.79 4.38
C ILE A 101 18.23 -3.72 5.29
N LEU A 102 17.03 -3.57 4.72
CA LEU A 102 15.81 -3.39 5.50
C LEU A 102 15.27 -4.72 6.06
N ARG A 103 15.46 -5.83 5.35
CA ARG A 103 15.03 -7.18 5.74
C ARG A 103 13.55 -7.27 6.14
N PRO A 104 12.61 -6.70 5.36
CA PRO A 104 11.20 -6.70 5.72
C PRO A 104 10.64 -8.13 5.73
N LYS A 105 9.58 -8.35 6.51
CA LYS A 105 8.82 -9.62 6.45
C LYS A 105 7.96 -9.70 5.19
N ILE A 106 7.45 -8.56 4.73
CA ILE A 106 6.56 -8.45 3.58
C ILE A 106 7.07 -7.36 2.65
N VAL A 107 7.16 -7.71 1.37
CA VAL A 107 7.41 -6.78 0.27
C VAL A 107 6.20 -6.82 -0.65
N ASN A 108 5.59 -5.66 -0.91
CA ASN A 108 4.43 -5.51 -1.77
C ASN A 108 4.80 -4.75 -3.04
N LEU A 109 4.43 -5.30 -4.19
CA LEU A 109 4.67 -4.73 -5.52
C LEU A 109 3.34 -4.63 -6.27
N PRO A 110 2.61 -3.51 -6.14
CA PRO A 110 1.48 -3.23 -7.03
C PRO A 110 1.99 -2.91 -8.43
N MET A 111 1.33 -3.43 -9.47
CA MET A 111 1.71 -3.18 -10.86
C MET A 111 0.50 -3.12 -11.78
N ASN A 112 0.61 -2.35 -12.86
CA ASN A 112 -0.44 -2.22 -13.87
C ASN A 112 -0.39 -3.30 -14.96
N GLY A 113 0.71 -4.05 -15.08
CA GLY A 113 0.92 -5.10 -16.06
C GLY A 113 1.13 -4.61 -17.50
N LEU A 114 1.34 -3.31 -17.75
CA LEU A 114 1.38 -2.73 -19.10
C LEU A 114 2.71 -2.96 -19.81
N LEU A 115 3.84 -2.89 -19.08
CA LEU A 115 5.20 -2.99 -19.62
C LEU A 115 5.67 -4.45 -19.67
N THR A 116 5.00 -5.30 -20.46
CA THR A 116 5.20 -6.76 -20.44
C THR A 116 6.65 -7.18 -20.67
N LYS A 117 7.36 -6.59 -21.63
CA LYS A 117 8.78 -6.91 -21.89
C LYS A 117 9.69 -6.62 -20.71
N GLN A 118 9.48 -5.47 -20.05
CA GLN A 118 10.22 -5.09 -18.85
C GLN A 118 9.88 -6.00 -17.67
N ILE A 119 8.60 -6.34 -17.51
CA ILE A 119 8.13 -7.26 -16.47
C ILE A 119 8.74 -8.65 -16.69
N GLU A 120 8.70 -9.20 -17.90
CA GLU A 120 9.31 -10.49 -18.25
C GLU A 120 10.82 -10.52 -17.93
N LYS A 121 11.52 -9.41 -18.23
CA LYS A 121 12.95 -9.28 -17.97
C LYS A 121 13.29 -9.16 -16.49
N GLN A 122 12.51 -8.40 -15.72
CA GLN A 122 12.89 -7.97 -14.36
C GLN A 122 12.22 -8.78 -13.24
N LEU A 123 10.98 -9.25 -13.43
CA LEU A 123 10.23 -9.92 -12.37
C LEU A 123 10.93 -11.19 -11.83
N PRO A 124 11.58 -12.04 -12.66
CA PRO A 124 12.33 -13.18 -12.13
C PRO A 124 13.45 -12.76 -11.16
N GLY A 125 14.20 -11.72 -11.49
CA GLY A 125 15.26 -11.17 -10.61
C GLY A 125 14.70 -10.59 -9.31
N ILE A 126 13.53 -9.92 -9.36
CA ILE A 126 12.85 -9.41 -8.17
C ILE A 126 12.40 -10.55 -7.26
N VAL A 127 11.83 -11.61 -7.84
CA VAL A 127 11.39 -12.80 -7.08
C VAL A 127 12.60 -13.44 -6.38
N GLU A 128 13.73 -13.60 -7.08
CA GLU A 128 14.96 -14.15 -6.48
C GLU A 128 15.50 -13.24 -5.38
N ALA A 129 15.60 -11.93 -5.63
CA ALA A 129 16.13 -10.95 -4.68
C ALA A 129 15.33 -10.88 -3.36
N THR A 130 14.04 -11.23 -3.39
CA THR A 130 13.15 -11.15 -2.22
C THR A 130 13.06 -12.45 -1.42
N ARG A 131 13.86 -13.48 -1.71
CA ARG A 131 13.90 -14.70 -0.90
C ARG A 131 14.14 -14.40 0.58
N GLY A 132 13.31 -15.01 1.44
CA GLY A 132 13.31 -14.76 2.89
C GLY A 132 12.38 -13.61 3.33
N SER A 133 11.68 -12.95 2.39
CA SER A 133 10.49 -12.12 2.62
C SER A 133 9.29 -12.74 1.91
N LYS A 134 8.07 -12.41 2.34
CA LYS A 134 6.88 -12.70 1.54
C LYS A 134 6.75 -11.64 0.47
N LEU A 135 6.89 -12.00 -0.80
CA LEU A 135 6.64 -11.10 -1.93
C LEU A 135 5.18 -11.19 -2.34
N ILE A 136 4.50 -10.05 -2.37
CA ILE A 136 3.11 -9.94 -2.84
C ILE A 136 3.13 -9.10 -4.12
N VAL A 137 2.84 -9.72 -5.25
CA VAL A 137 2.64 -9.05 -6.53
C VAL A 137 1.15 -8.82 -6.71
N ASN A 138 0.72 -7.57 -6.68
CA ASN A 138 -0.68 -7.19 -6.86
C ASN A 138 -0.89 -6.59 -8.25
N VAL A 139 -1.53 -7.34 -9.15
CA VAL A 139 -1.87 -6.84 -10.49
C VAL A 139 -3.16 -6.03 -10.40
N SER A 140 -3.09 -4.79 -10.87
CA SER A 140 -4.21 -3.85 -10.80
C SER A 140 -5.22 -4.11 -11.91
N LEU A 141 -6.43 -4.51 -11.53
CA LEU A 141 -7.57 -4.73 -12.43
C LEU A 141 -8.81 -4.03 -11.87
N ASP A 142 -9.25 -2.94 -12.51
CA ASP A 142 -10.37 -2.12 -12.01
C ASP A 142 -11.69 -2.41 -12.73
N GLU A 143 -11.64 -3.09 -13.86
CA GLU A 143 -12.77 -3.47 -14.71
C GLU A 143 -12.34 -4.64 -15.62
N ILE A 144 -13.19 -5.01 -16.58
CA ILE A 144 -13.02 -6.16 -17.48
C ILE A 144 -12.90 -5.66 -18.92
N GLY A 145 -11.93 -6.23 -19.67
CA GLY A 145 -11.77 -5.99 -21.12
C GLY A 145 -11.51 -4.51 -21.45
N GLU A 146 -12.18 -4.02 -22.48
CA GLU A 146 -12.02 -2.64 -22.97
C GLU A 146 -12.42 -1.58 -21.95
N ARG A 147 -13.32 -1.88 -21.01
CA ARG A 147 -13.68 -0.95 -19.93
C ARG A 147 -12.52 -0.79 -18.94
N HIS A 148 -11.77 -1.85 -18.69
CA HIS A 148 -10.54 -1.75 -17.91
C HIS A 148 -9.53 -0.84 -18.62
N ASP A 149 -9.33 -1.05 -19.93
CA ASP A 149 -8.44 -0.22 -20.74
C ASP A 149 -8.83 1.26 -20.69
N ALA A 150 -10.14 1.54 -20.75
CA ALA A 150 -10.66 2.91 -20.67
C ALA A 150 -10.36 3.56 -19.32
N ILE A 151 -10.58 2.85 -18.18
CA ILE A 151 -10.27 3.37 -16.84
C ILE A 151 -8.76 3.58 -16.69
N ARG A 152 -7.94 2.67 -17.21
CA ARG A 152 -6.47 2.75 -17.15
C ARG A 152 -5.87 3.71 -18.16
N GLY A 153 -6.66 4.21 -19.13
CA GLY A 153 -6.18 5.06 -20.20
C GLY A 153 -5.07 4.41 -21.02
N ALA A 154 -5.15 3.09 -21.23
CA ALA A 154 -4.11 2.30 -21.89
C ALA A 154 -4.73 1.11 -22.65
N ARG A 155 -4.87 1.25 -23.98
CA ARG A 155 -5.44 0.22 -24.85
C ARG A 155 -4.65 -1.10 -24.75
N GLY A 156 -5.36 -2.22 -24.62
CA GLY A 156 -4.80 -3.56 -24.50
C GLY A 156 -4.15 -3.85 -23.12
N ASN A 157 -4.38 -3.00 -22.13
CA ASN A 157 -3.84 -3.23 -20.78
C ASN A 157 -4.45 -4.48 -20.13
N TRP A 158 -5.74 -4.75 -20.35
CA TRP A 158 -6.41 -5.93 -19.84
C TRP A 158 -5.66 -7.22 -20.22
N GLU A 159 -5.42 -7.44 -21.51
CA GLU A 159 -4.73 -8.65 -21.98
C GLU A 159 -3.28 -8.73 -21.47
N LYS A 160 -2.58 -7.60 -21.39
CA LYS A 160 -1.23 -7.53 -20.87
C LYS A 160 -1.18 -7.86 -19.37
N ALA A 161 -2.13 -7.35 -18.61
CA ALA A 161 -2.24 -7.64 -17.18
C ALA A 161 -2.55 -9.13 -16.94
N LEU A 162 -3.43 -9.74 -17.74
CA LEU A 162 -3.65 -11.20 -17.70
C LEU A 162 -2.39 -11.99 -18.07
N GLY A 163 -1.61 -11.51 -19.05
CA GLY A 163 -0.29 -12.07 -19.39
C GLY A 163 0.67 -12.02 -18.21
N THR A 164 0.70 -10.89 -17.50
CA THR A 164 1.51 -10.71 -16.28
C THR A 164 1.10 -11.69 -15.17
N ILE A 165 -0.20 -11.91 -14.97
CA ILE A 165 -0.69 -12.91 -13.99
C ILE A 165 -0.20 -14.32 -14.39
N ARG A 166 -0.26 -14.68 -15.67
CA ARG A 166 0.23 -15.97 -16.15
C ARG A 166 1.72 -16.14 -15.89
N LEU A 167 2.55 -15.15 -16.22
CA LEU A 167 3.98 -15.15 -15.94
C LEU A 167 4.26 -15.32 -14.43
N ALA A 168 3.59 -14.52 -13.58
CA ALA A 168 3.77 -14.61 -12.15
C ALA A 168 3.41 -16.00 -11.60
N ARG A 169 2.37 -16.65 -12.14
CA ARG A 169 2.01 -18.04 -11.78
C ARG A 169 3.08 -19.05 -12.14
N GLU A 170 3.71 -18.92 -13.30
CA GLU A 170 4.83 -19.81 -13.68
C GLU A 170 6.00 -19.65 -12.69
N LEU A 171 6.35 -18.41 -12.34
CA LEU A 171 7.38 -18.15 -11.33
C LEU A 171 7.00 -18.68 -9.94
N GLN A 172 5.73 -18.60 -9.56
CA GLN A 172 5.24 -19.07 -8.27
C GLN A 172 5.43 -20.58 -8.06
N LYS A 173 5.40 -21.40 -9.12
CA LYS A 173 5.57 -22.88 -9.03
C LYS A 173 6.84 -23.28 -8.31
N THR A 174 7.91 -22.50 -8.46
CA THR A 174 9.23 -22.75 -7.84
C THR A 174 9.57 -21.76 -6.72
N ASN A 175 8.70 -20.79 -6.45
CA ASN A 175 8.95 -19.71 -5.49
C ASN A 175 7.77 -19.55 -4.52
N PRO A 176 7.67 -20.38 -3.46
CA PRO A 176 6.52 -20.40 -2.55
C PRO A 176 6.36 -19.12 -1.69
N HIS A 177 7.38 -18.25 -1.66
CA HIS A 177 7.31 -16.95 -1.01
C HIS A 177 6.56 -15.91 -1.85
N LEU A 178 6.33 -16.18 -3.16
CA LEU A 178 5.55 -15.32 -4.06
C LEU A 178 4.04 -15.54 -3.83
N THR A 179 3.31 -14.45 -3.70
CA THR A 179 1.84 -14.41 -3.66
C THR A 179 1.33 -13.54 -4.81
N ILE A 180 0.34 -14.01 -5.53
CA ILE A 180 -0.25 -13.27 -6.66
C ILE A 180 -1.61 -12.74 -6.24
N GLY A 181 -1.71 -11.44 -6.14
CA GLY A 181 -2.93 -10.72 -5.83
C GLY A 181 -3.52 -10.04 -7.06
N ILE A 182 -4.82 -9.84 -7.01
CA ILE A 182 -5.53 -8.86 -7.84
C ILE A 182 -5.93 -7.71 -6.93
N HIS A 183 -5.69 -6.49 -7.38
CA HIS A 183 -6.02 -5.27 -6.68
C HIS A 183 -7.00 -4.43 -7.52
N THR A 184 -8.15 -4.10 -6.95
CA THR A 184 -9.19 -3.29 -7.58
C THR A 184 -9.43 -2.02 -6.77
N VAL A 185 -9.33 -0.87 -7.42
CA VAL A 185 -9.71 0.42 -6.84
C VAL A 185 -11.19 0.68 -7.16
N ILE A 186 -12.04 0.69 -6.14
CA ILE A 186 -13.47 1.00 -6.26
C ILE A 186 -13.59 2.53 -6.36
N SER A 187 -13.99 3.01 -7.52
CA SER A 187 -14.16 4.43 -7.84
C SER A 187 -15.56 4.68 -8.40
N ARG A 188 -15.92 5.95 -8.56
CA ARG A 188 -17.16 6.32 -9.27
C ARG A 188 -17.28 5.73 -10.69
N HIS A 189 -16.15 5.29 -11.28
CA HIS A 189 -16.12 4.78 -12.65
C HIS A 189 -16.50 3.30 -12.76
N ASN A 190 -16.48 2.54 -11.64
CA ASN A 190 -16.73 1.10 -11.65
C ASN A 190 -17.61 0.60 -10.50
N VAL A 191 -17.97 1.47 -9.55
CA VAL A 191 -18.68 1.08 -8.32
C VAL A 191 -20.01 0.38 -8.59
N GLU A 192 -20.76 0.82 -9.58
CA GLU A 192 -22.08 0.26 -9.89
C GLU A 192 -22.01 -1.15 -10.50
N ARG A 193 -20.90 -1.44 -11.20
CA ARG A 193 -20.63 -2.76 -11.78
C ARG A 193 -19.75 -3.64 -10.91
N PHE A 194 -19.35 -3.14 -9.75
CA PHE A 194 -18.36 -3.83 -8.94
C PHE A 194 -18.74 -5.26 -8.53
N PRO A 195 -20.02 -5.62 -8.23
CA PRO A 195 -20.40 -7.01 -7.98
C PRO A 195 -20.12 -7.97 -9.14
N GLU A 196 -20.29 -7.50 -10.40
CA GLU A 196 -19.94 -8.25 -11.61
C GLU A 196 -18.42 -8.37 -11.75
N ILE A 197 -17.72 -7.25 -11.65
CA ILE A 197 -16.27 -7.16 -11.76
C ILE A 197 -15.60 -8.12 -10.77
N GLN A 198 -15.99 -8.08 -9.51
CA GLN A 198 -15.38 -8.95 -8.49
C GLN A 198 -15.61 -10.43 -8.74
N ARG A 199 -16.79 -10.81 -9.29
CA ARG A 199 -17.09 -12.20 -9.64
C ARG A 199 -16.16 -12.71 -10.72
N GLU A 200 -16.01 -11.93 -11.80
CA GLU A 200 -15.12 -12.26 -12.92
C GLU A 200 -13.63 -12.28 -12.51
N LEU A 201 -13.18 -11.28 -11.74
CA LEU A 201 -11.80 -11.23 -11.28
C LEU A 201 -11.47 -12.36 -10.29
N ARG A 202 -12.43 -12.78 -9.47
CA ARG A 202 -12.25 -13.96 -8.59
C ARG A 202 -12.20 -15.28 -9.37
N ALA A 203 -12.84 -15.35 -10.54
CA ALA A 203 -12.75 -16.52 -11.43
C ALA A 203 -11.33 -16.74 -11.95
N LEU A 204 -10.47 -15.71 -11.97
CA LEU A 204 -9.04 -15.83 -12.26
C LEU A 204 -8.26 -16.54 -11.14
N ARG A 205 -8.91 -16.85 -10.00
CA ARG A 205 -8.37 -17.56 -8.83
C ARG A 205 -7.08 -16.95 -8.27
N PRO A 206 -7.02 -15.63 -7.99
CA PRO A 206 -5.85 -15.05 -7.34
C PRO A 206 -5.68 -15.64 -5.92
N ASP A 207 -4.44 -15.67 -5.42
CA ASP A 207 -4.16 -16.03 -4.03
C ASP A 207 -4.76 -15.01 -3.05
N SER A 208 -4.86 -13.75 -3.51
CA SER A 208 -5.39 -12.64 -2.76
C SER A 208 -6.20 -11.70 -3.68
N TYR A 209 -7.38 -11.33 -3.26
CA TYR A 209 -8.18 -10.29 -3.93
C TYR A 209 -8.35 -9.10 -2.98
N ILE A 210 -7.77 -7.97 -3.32
CA ILE A 210 -7.73 -6.77 -2.49
C ILE A 210 -8.55 -5.68 -3.17
N THR A 211 -9.34 -4.95 -2.38
CA THR A 211 -10.05 -3.78 -2.87
C THR A 211 -9.72 -2.58 -2.00
N GLU A 212 -9.59 -1.43 -2.63
CA GLU A 212 -9.46 -0.12 -1.99
C GLU A 212 -10.55 0.81 -2.50
N VAL A 213 -10.88 1.83 -1.73
CA VAL A 213 -11.72 2.94 -2.20
C VAL A 213 -10.81 3.96 -2.86
N ALA A 214 -11.23 4.49 -4.01
CA ALA A 214 -10.57 5.63 -4.61
C ALA A 214 -10.78 6.85 -3.71
N GLU A 215 -9.72 7.37 -3.15
CA GLU A 215 -9.70 8.65 -2.47
C GLU A 215 -8.93 9.70 -3.28
N GLU A 216 -9.32 10.94 -3.12
CA GLU A 216 -8.59 12.05 -3.72
C GLU A 216 -7.28 12.25 -2.98
N ARG A 217 -6.15 12.22 -3.71
CA ARG A 217 -4.80 12.28 -3.16
C ARG A 217 -4.00 13.41 -3.78
N VAL A 218 -3.29 14.16 -2.97
CA VAL A 218 -2.34 15.17 -3.43
C VAL A 218 -1.21 14.51 -4.22
N GLU A 219 -0.73 13.33 -3.78
CA GLU A 219 0.28 12.56 -4.53
C GLU A 219 -0.16 12.27 -5.97
N LEU A 220 -1.41 11.82 -6.15
CA LEU A 220 -1.93 11.42 -7.46
C LEU A 220 -2.49 12.58 -8.29
N GLY A 221 -2.51 13.83 -7.76
CA GLY A 221 -3.07 14.98 -8.45
C GLY A 221 -4.59 14.89 -8.67
N THR A 222 -5.32 14.19 -7.79
CA THR A 222 -6.74 13.89 -7.97
C THR A 222 -7.67 14.70 -7.09
N VAL A 223 -7.15 15.63 -6.29
CA VAL A 223 -7.97 16.54 -5.46
C VAL A 223 -8.93 17.33 -6.33
N GLY A 224 -10.22 17.29 -6.00
CA GLY A 224 -11.30 17.94 -6.76
C GLY A 224 -11.85 17.13 -7.94
N LYS A 225 -11.30 15.95 -8.27
CA LYS A 225 -11.77 15.13 -9.39
C LYS A 225 -13.03 14.31 -9.09
N ARG A 226 -13.46 14.28 -7.84
CA ARG A 226 -14.66 13.54 -7.39
C ARG A 226 -14.66 12.08 -7.82
N ILE A 227 -13.51 11.39 -7.68
CA ILE A 227 -13.35 9.99 -8.06
C ILE A 227 -13.87 9.03 -7.00
N THR A 228 -14.05 9.50 -5.77
CA THR A 228 -14.54 8.72 -4.63
C THR A 228 -16.04 8.41 -4.81
N PRO A 229 -16.47 7.15 -4.65
CA PRO A 229 -17.90 6.81 -4.64
C PRO A 229 -18.58 7.35 -3.38
N THR A 230 -19.92 7.48 -3.43
CA THR A 230 -20.68 7.79 -2.20
C THR A 230 -20.65 6.61 -1.23
N ALA A 231 -20.97 6.88 0.05
CA ALA A 231 -21.06 5.83 1.07
C ALA A 231 -22.10 4.74 0.70
N GLU A 232 -23.23 5.15 0.13
CA GLU A 232 -24.28 4.24 -0.32
C GLU A 232 -23.83 3.36 -1.49
N GLN A 233 -23.21 3.97 -2.52
CA GLN A 233 -22.65 3.24 -3.65
C GLN A 233 -21.59 2.24 -3.19
N TYR A 234 -20.69 2.65 -2.30
CA TYR A 234 -19.66 1.77 -1.77
C TYR A 234 -20.28 0.62 -0.95
N ALA A 235 -21.24 0.90 -0.07
CA ALA A 235 -21.90 -0.12 0.73
C ALA A 235 -22.60 -1.17 -0.16
N GLY A 236 -23.29 -0.72 -1.22
CA GLY A 236 -23.87 -1.60 -2.22
C GLY A 236 -22.83 -2.48 -2.92
N ALA A 237 -21.73 -1.88 -3.36
CA ALA A 237 -20.67 -2.57 -4.07
C ALA A 237 -20.00 -3.67 -3.23
N VAL A 238 -19.71 -3.42 -1.93
CA VAL A 238 -19.03 -4.40 -1.08
C VAL A 238 -19.96 -5.42 -0.40
N LYS A 239 -21.27 -5.29 -0.55
CA LYS A 239 -22.26 -6.17 0.09
C LYS A 239 -22.00 -7.65 -0.20
N ASP A 240 -21.77 -7.98 -1.46
CA ASP A 240 -21.50 -9.36 -1.89
C ASP A 240 -20.14 -9.86 -1.42
N LEU A 241 -19.13 -8.98 -1.34
CA LEU A 241 -17.83 -9.31 -0.76
C LEU A 241 -17.95 -9.69 0.70
N VAL A 242 -18.68 -8.90 1.48
CA VAL A 242 -18.93 -9.14 2.91
C VAL A 242 -19.69 -10.45 3.09
N SER A 243 -20.76 -10.67 2.31
CA SER A 243 -21.55 -11.91 2.36
C SER A 243 -20.71 -13.12 1.98
N ALA A 244 -19.92 -13.04 0.91
CA ALA A 244 -19.05 -14.12 0.47
C ALA A 244 -17.95 -14.44 1.49
N ALA A 245 -17.37 -13.45 2.14
CA ALA A 245 -16.35 -13.65 3.18
C ALA A 245 -16.95 -14.31 4.43
N ARG A 246 -18.19 -13.96 4.80
CA ARG A 246 -18.90 -14.58 5.92
C ARG A 246 -19.33 -16.03 5.63
N ASN A 247 -19.70 -16.33 4.39
CA ASN A 247 -20.21 -17.65 3.99
C ASN A 247 -19.10 -18.64 3.61
N ARG A 248 -17.94 -18.17 3.18
CA ARG A 248 -16.80 -19.00 2.72
C ARG A 248 -15.61 -18.86 3.65
N ARG A 249 -15.79 -19.23 4.91
CA ARG A 249 -14.69 -19.22 5.86
C ARG A 249 -13.48 -20.00 5.37
N SER A 250 -12.34 -19.37 5.33
CA SER A 250 -11.06 -20.07 5.12
C SER A 250 -10.87 -21.14 6.20
N ARG A 251 -10.52 -22.35 5.79
CA ARG A 251 -10.16 -23.44 6.72
C ARG A 251 -8.82 -23.19 7.40
N HIS A 252 -7.96 -22.37 6.79
CA HIS A 252 -6.64 -22.06 7.32
C HIS A 252 -6.72 -20.88 8.30
N PRO A 253 -6.17 -20.99 9.54
CA PRO A 253 -6.27 -19.94 10.56
C PRO A 253 -5.78 -18.56 10.09
N MET A 254 -4.65 -18.52 9.37
CA MET A 254 -4.11 -17.27 8.82
C MET A 254 -5.04 -16.67 7.75
N GLY A 255 -5.64 -17.49 6.91
CA GLY A 255 -6.63 -17.04 5.92
C GLY A 255 -7.84 -16.40 6.59
N ARG A 256 -8.36 -17.02 7.66
CA ARG A 256 -9.45 -16.46 8.50
C ARG A 256 -9.07 -15.10 9.11
N LEU A 257 -7.85 -14.98 9.62
CA LEU A 257 -7.37 -13.71 10.19
C LEU A 257 -7.35 -12.60 9.13
N VAL A 258 -6.80 -12.89 7.95
CA VAL A 258 -6.77 -11.94 6.82
C VAL A 258 -8.18 -11.55 6.39
N GLU A 259 -9.10 -12.50 6.27
CA GLU A 259 -10.52 -12.23 5.95
C GLU A 259 -11.19 -11.38 7.03
N SER A 260 -10.91 -11.61 8.31
CA SER A 260 -11.44 -10.83 9.43
C SER A 260 -10.98 -9.37 9.39
N PHE A 261 -9.72 -9.11 9.03
CA PHE A 261 -9.21 -7.76 8.80
C PHE A 261 -9.85 -7.09 7.59
N ARG A 262 -10.12 -7.84 6.51
CA ARG A 262 -10.81 -7.30 5.33
C ARG A 262 -12.25 -6.89 5.63
N LEU A 263 -12.98 -7.71 6.38
CA LEU A 263 -14.33 -7.37 6.82
C LEU A 263 -14.34 -6.08 7.65
N GLU A 264 -13.43 -5.96 8.61
CA GLU A 264 -13.28 -4.72 9.40
C GLU A 264 -12.91 -3.53 8.51
N TYR A 265 -12.04 -3.72 7.51
CA TYR A 265 -11.67 -2.66 6.58
C TYR A 265 -12.88 -2.16 5.76
N TYR A 266 -13.74 -3.05 5.27
CA TYR A 266 -14.95 -2.66 4.53
C TYR A 266 -15.92 -1.86 5.40
N ASP A 267 -16.14 -2.29 6.64
CA ASP A 267 -16.96 -1.57 7.60
C ASP A 267 -16.35 -0.21 7.96
N LEU A 268 -15.03 -0.15 8.15
CA LEU A 268 -14.30 1.08 8.43
C LEU A 268 -14.41 2.09 7.28
N CYS A 269 -14.22 1.64 6.03
CA CYS A 269 -14.36 2.50 4.85
C CYS A 269 -15.76 3.08 4.76
N ARG A 270 -16.80 2.26 4.96
CA ARG A 270 -18.19 2.71 4.97
C ARG A 270 -18.41 3.78 6.04
N GLU A 271 -17.99 3.53 7.29
CA GLU A 271 -18.14 4.49 8.39
C GLU A 271 -17.42 5.82 8.10
N ILE A 272 -16.23 5.79 7.50
CA ILE A 272 -15.48 7.01 7.13
C ILE A 272 -16.22 7.79 6.03
N LEU A 273 -16.71 7.09 4.99
CA LEU A 273 -17.44 7.73 3.89
C LEU A 273 -18.79 8.33 4.35
N GLU A 274 -19.49 7.65 5.27
CA GLU A 274 -20.77 8.13 5.85
C GLU A 274 -20.58 9.37 6.70
N ARG A 275 -19.51 9.42 7.52
CA ARG A 275 -19.31 10.47 8.51
C ARG A 275 -18.45 11.63 8.00
N GLY A 276 -17.64 11.41 6.96
CA GLY A 276 -16.63 12.38 6.51
C GLY A 276 -15.52 12.63 7.54
N GLU A 277 -15.35 11.75 8.52
CA GLU A 277 -14.36 11.87 9.59
C GLU A 277 -13.57 10.59 9.84
N GLN A 278 -12.40 10.72 10.44
CA GLN A 278 -11.58 9.57 10.83
C GLN A 278 -12.18 8.91 12.08
N VAL A 279 -12.63 7.65 11.97
CA VAL A 279 -13.37 6.93 13.01
C VAL A 279 -12.51 6.11 13.98
N ILE A 280 -11.26 5.84 13.62
CA ILE A 280 -10.23 5.26 14.49
C ILE A 280 -8.96 6.11 14.43
N PRO A 281 -8.06 6.07 15.46
CA PRO A 281 -6.82 6.83 15.42
C PRO A 281 -5.99 6.52 14.17
N CYS A 282 -5.47 7.56 13.50
CA CYS A 282 -4.56 7.42 12.36
C CYS A 282 -3.12 7.44 12.85
N TYR A 283 -2.33 6.47 12.41
CA TYR A 283 -0.90 6.33 12.75
C TYR A 283 0.04 6.74 11.61
N ALA A 284 -0.48 7.44 10.60
CA ALA A 284 0.35 8.09 9.59
C ALA A 284 1.27 9.12 10.25
N GLY A 285 2.57 9.05 9.97
CA GLY A 285 3.56 9.86 10.67
C GLY A 285 4.11 9.25 11.96
N TRP A 286 3.56 8.15 12.47
CA TRP A 286 4.11 7.39 13.60
C TRP A 286 4.58 5.99 13.20
N ALA A 287 3.72 5.19 12.60
CA ALA A 287 4.01 3.81 12.24
C ALA A 287 4.13 3.58 10.74
N SER A 288 3.67 4.51 9.91
CA SER A 288 3.78 4.47 8.46
C SER A 288 4.37 5.75 7.90
N ALA A 289 5.19 5.61 6.87
CA ALA A 289 5.82 6.68 6.11
C ALA A 289 5.83 6.38 4.62
N GLN A 290 6.01 7.41 3.81
CA GLN A 290 6.28 7.29 2.38
C GLN A 290 7.49 8.14 2.01
N ILE A 291 8.30 7.63 1.08
CA ILE A 291 9.42 8.35 0.47
C ILE A 291 9.06 8.56 -1.01
N SER A 292 9.08 9.81 -1.46
CA SER A 292 8.87 10.18 -2.86
C SER A 292 10.12 9.91 -3.70
N PRO A 293 10.01 9.88 -5.05
CA PRO A 293 11.16 9.60 -5.92
C PRO A 293 12.30 10.60 -5.74
N ASP A 294 12.01 11.85 -5.37
CA ASP A 294 12.97 12.94 -5.17
C ASP A 294 13.43 13.10 -3.71
N GLY A 295 13.08 12.15 -2.85
CA GLY A 295 13.60 12.04 -1.49
C GLY A 295 12.81 12.78 -0.41
N HIS A 296 11.65 13.37 -0.72
CA HIS A 296 10.79 13.89 0.32
C HIS A 296 10.17 12.75 1.14
N VAL A 297 10.10 12.94 2.45
CA VAL A 297 9.42 12.02 3.37
C VAL A 297 8.05 12.59 3.71
N TRP A 298 7.02 11.74 3.62
CA TRP A 298 5.65 12.06 3.98
C TRP A 298 5.12 11.11 5.04
N GLY A 299 4.21 11.62 5.89
CA GLY A 299 3.45 10.76 6.79
C GLY A 299 2.43 9.89 6.03
N CYS A 300 1.84 10.42 4.95
CA CYS A 300 0.92 9.69 4.05
C CYS A 300 0.84 10.33 2.65
N CYS A 301 0.43 9.55 1.66
CA CYS A 301 0.26 9.99 0.26
C CYS A 301 -1.00 10.83 0.00
N VAL A 302 -2.03 10.73 0.84
CA VAL A 302 -3.26 11.50 0.66
C VAL A 302 -2.98 13.00 0.78
N ARG A 303 -2.27 13.40 1.82
CA ARG A 303 -1.84 14.78 2.02
C ARG A 303 -0.55 15.12 1.28
N ALA A 304 0.37 14.16 1.15
CA ALA A 304 1.69 14.30 0.53
C ALA A 304 2.45 15.54 1.03
N GLU A 305 2.29 15.87 2.31
CA GLU A 305 3.00 16.95 2.97
C GLU A 305 4.42 16.48 3.34
N SER A 306 5.41 17.20 2.83
CA SER A 306 6.81 16.91 3.13
C SER A 306 7.14 17.27 4.57
N VAL A 307 7.69 16.31 5.32
CA VAL A 307 8.25 16.54 6.65
C VAL A 307 9.77 16.71 6.61
N GLY A 308 10.34 16.76 5.42
CA GLY A 308 11.75 17.00 5.11
C GLY A 308 12.21 16.19 3.91
N ASN A 309 13.40 16.51 3.39
CA ASN A 309 14.02 15.84 2.26
C ASN A 309 15.27 15.08 2.70
N LEU A 310 15.42 13.83 2.30
CA LEU A 310 16.54 12.96 2.67
C LEU A 310 17.87 13.44 2.08
N ARG A 311 17.88 14.01 0.86
CA ARG A 311 19.07 14.57 0.24
C ARG A 311 19.66 15.71 1.09
N GLU A 312 18.79 16.56 1.65
CA GLU A 312 19.17 17.71 2.47
C GLU A 312 19.61 17.30 3.90
N ASN A 313 19.24 16.11 4.34
CA ASN A 313 19.51 15.61 5.68
C ASN A 313 20.53 14.46 5.73
N GLY A 314 21.38 14.34 4.68
CA GLY A 314 22.42 13.33 4.60
C GLY A 314 21.89 11.90 4.56
N TYR A 315 20.68 11.70 3.99
CA TYR A 315 19.99 10.42 3.88
C TYR A 315 19.66 9.76 5.24
N ASP A 316 19.65 10.53 6.33
CA ASP A 316 19.32 10.05 7.67
C ASP A 316 17.82 10.19 7.93
N MET A 317 17.10 9.06 7.86
CA MET A 317 15.65 9.01 8.11
C MET A 317 15.26 9.53 9.49
N ALA A 318 16.08 9.30 10.53
CA ALA A 318 15.77 9.75 11.88
C ALA A 318 15.79 11.29 11.99
N LYS A 319 16.71 11.98 11.29
CA LYS A 319 16.74 13.43 11.26
C LYS A 319 15.46 14.00 10.69
N VAL A 320 14.97 13.45 9.58
CA VAL A 320 13.74 13.88 8.93
C VAL A 320 12.51 13.47 9.75
N TRP A 321 12.47 12.21 10.18
CA TRP A 321 11.30 11.64 10.85
C TRP A 321 11.01 12.22 12.23
N PHE A 322 12.03 12.72 12.93
CA PHE A 322 11.91 13.33 14.24
C PHE A 322 12.07 14.85 14.23
N SER A 323 11.93 15.47 13.05
CA SER A 323 11.98 16.93 12.87
C SER A 323 10.76 17.63 13.48
N PRO A 324 10.84 18.94 13.74
CA PRO A 324 9.69 19.76 14.12
C PRO A 324 8.55 19.72 13.08
N GLU A 325 8.88 19.62 11.80
CA GLU A 325 7.94 19.47 10.68
C GLU A 325 7.13 18.19 10.81
N ALA A 326 7.80 17.09 11.11
CA ALA A 326 7.15 15.80 11.35
C ALA A 326 6.24 15.84 12.60
N ASP A 327 6.65 16.57 13.64
CA ASP A 327 5.83 16.76 14.84
C ASP A 327 4.60 17.63 14.56
N ARG A 328 4.71 18.67 13.69
CA ARG A 328 3.54 19.46 13.23
C ARG A 328 2.56 18.59 12.44
N PHE A 329 3.05 17.79 11.49
CA PHE A 329 2.22 16.84 10.75
C PHE A 329 1.49 15.88 11.69
N ARG A 330 2.19 15.29 12.68
CA ARG A 330 1.57 14.40 13.68
C ARG A 330 0.47 15.09 14.48
N LYS A 331 0.68 16.32 14.90
CA LYS A 331 -0.32 17.10 15.65
C LYS A 331 -1.60 17.28 14.83
N SER A 332 -1.50 17.63 13.54
CA SER A 332 -2.67 17.80 12.67
C SER A 332 -3.41 16.48 12.44
N VAL A 333 -2.69 15.36 12.28
CA VAL A 333 -3.31 14.03 12.16
C VAL A 333 -4.02 13.63 13.47
N ALA A 334 -3.39 13.90 14.63
CA ALA A 334 -4.01 13.65 15.94
C ALA A 334 -5.26 14.51 16.16
N ALA A 335 -5.28 15.75 15.63
CA ALA A 335 -6.43 16.65 15.65
C ALA A 335 -7.54 16.24 14.65
N ARG A 336 -7.34 15.17 13.86
CA ARG A 336 -8.29 14.68 12.85
C ARG A 336 -8.63 15.70 11.76
N GLU A 337 -7.68 16.51 11.35
CA GLU A 337 -7.85 17.50 10.27
C GLU A 337 -8.03 16.86 8.88
N CYS A 338 -7.93 15.54 8.78
CA CYS A 338 -8.18 14.77 7.57
C CYS A 338 -8.89 13.45 7.88
N ALA A 339 -9.64 12.95 6.90
CA ALA A 339 -10.26 11.65 6.94
C ALA A 339 -10.04 10.95 5.60
N CYS A 340 -9.69 9.67 5.62
CA CYS A 340 -9.56 8.88 4.41
C CYS A 340 -9.64 7.38 4.71
N PRO A 341 -10.17 6.58 3.76
CA PRO A 341 -10.18 5.13 3.84
C PRO A 341 -8.92 4.47 3.27
N LEU A 342 -7.81 5.19 3.09
CA LEU A 342 -6.57 4.69 2.50
C LEU A 342 -6.16 3.34 3.10
N ALA A 343 -6.17 2.28 2.29
CA ALA A 343 -5.98 0.91 2.78
C ALA A 343 -4.65 0.72 3.51
N ASN A 344 -3.54 1.22 2.95
CA ASN A 344 -2.21 1.09 3.56
C ASN A 344 -2.15 1.68 4.97
N ALA A 345 -2.74 2.86 5.17
CA ALA A 345 -2.86 3.47 6.50
C ALA A 345 -3.88 2.72 7.38
N SER A 346 -5.04 2.36 6.82
CA SER A 346 -6.13 1.71 7.56
C SER A 346 -5.73 0.37 8.16
N TYR A 347 -5.00 -0.48 7.43
CA TYR A 347 -4.51 -1.75 7.99
C TYR A 347 -3.53 -1.53 9.16
N THR A 348 -2.64 -0.53 9.05
CA THR A 348 -1.76 -0.14 10.17
C THR A 348 -2.58 0.41 11.35
N ASN A 349 -3.57 1.25 11.08
CA ASN A 349 -4.44 1.85 12.09
C ASN A 349 -5.28 0.78 12.81
N MET A 350 -5.85 -0.19 12.07
CA MET A 350 -6.60 -1.31 12.65
C MET A 350 -5.76 -2.17 13.59
N LEU A 351 -4.51 -2.48 13.22
CA LEU A 351 -3.57 -3.21 14.08
C LEU A 351 -3.27 -2.46 15.40
N LEU A 352 -3.33 -1.14 15.37
CA LEU A 352 -3.05 -0.26 16.51
C LEU A 352 -4.32 0.17 17.26
N SER A 353 -5.53 -0.11 16.74
CA SER A 353 -6.81 0.27 17.35
C SER A 353 -7.42 -0.88 18.16
N PRO A 354 -7.60 -0.71 19.50
CA PRO A 354 -8.32 -1.71 20.30
C PRO A 354 -9.73 -2.00 19.79
N ARG A 355 -10.46 -0.95 19.33
CA ARG A 355 -11.81 -1.07 18.74
C ARG A 355 -11.79 -2.01 17.54
N SER A 356 -10.87 -1.79 16.59
CA SER A 356 -10.77 -2.64 15.39
C SER A 356 -10.31 -4.05 15.73
N LEU A 357 -9.36 -4.23 16.65
CA LEU A 357 -8.92 -5.56 17.08
C LEU A 357 -10.06 -6.38 17.71
N THR A 358 -10.93 -5.75 18.50
CA THR A 358 -12.13 -6.41 19.03
C THR A 358 -13.09 -6.84 17.92
N ARG A 359 -13.31 -5.98 16.91
CA ARG A 359 -14.14 -6.33 15.75
C ARG A 359 -13.52 -7.43 14.89
N VAL A 360 -12.21 -7.37 14.66
CA VAL A 360 -11.45 -8.43 13.96
C VAL A 360 -11.56 -9.76 14.73
N ALA A 361 -11.39 -9.76 16.05
CA ALA A 361 -11.56 -10.95 16.87
C ALA A 361 -12.97 -11.52 16.75
N ARG A 362 -14.00 -10.66 16.81
CA ARG A 362 -15.39 -11.08 16.58
C ARG A 362 -15.57 -11.70 15.19
N ASN A 363 -15.10 -11.04 14.13
CA ASN A 363 -15.18 -11.56 12.76
C ASN A 363 -14.39 -12.88 12.61
N TYR A 364 -13.34 -13.10 13.39
CA TYR A 364 -12.57 -14.34 13.39
C TYR A 364 -13.29 -15.50 14.09
N LEU A 365 -14.10 -15.25 15.10
CA LEU A 365 -14.83 -16.26 15.86
C LEU A 365 -16.14 -16.65 15.17
N TRP A 366 -16.78 -15.74 14.49
CA TRP A 366 -18.03 -15.96 13.72
C TRP A 366 -17.77 -16.52 12.33
#